data_01f16b8435584e5b5af5be83c6a37e14
#
_entry.id   01f16b8435584e5b5af5be83c6a37e14
#
_cell.length_a   1.000
_cell.length_b   1.000
_cell.length_c   1.000
_cell.angle_alpha   90.00
_cell.angle_beta   90.00
_cell.angle_gamma   90.00
#
_symmetry.space_group_name_H-M   'P 1'
#
loop_
_entity.id
_entity.type
_entity.pdbx_description
1 polymer ?
#
loop_
_entity_poly.entity_id
_entity_poly.type
_entity_poly.pdbx_seq_one_letter_code
_entity_poly.pdbx_strand_id
1 'polypeptide(L)'
;TVVDDPQGKAEILTAQLAREALGTNLIKLEVIGDDRTLFPDVEQLVKAAAELVRDGFVVLPYTNDDPITAQKLENIGCAAVMPLGAPIGSGMGIRNPQNLLIMREMISLPIIVDAGVGTASDAALALELGCDGVLLNTAVAGARHPVQMARAMRLGVAAGRLAYLAGRIPRKLYATASSPMGGLMTHETGRA
;
A
#
# COMPACT_ATOMS: atom_id res chain seq x y z
N THR A 1 -9.63 17.47 0.40
CA THR A 1 -8.90 17.32 1.68
C THR A 1 -9.30 18.49 2.55
N VAL A 2 -10.02 18.25 3.62
CA VAL A 2 -10.39 19.28 4.60
C VAL A 2 -9.47 19.07 5.80
N VAL A 3 -8.68 20.08 6.09
CA VAL A 3 -7.79 20.14 7.24
C VAL A 3 -8.50 20.99 8.28
N ASP A 4 -8.48 20.56 9.57
CA ASP A 4 -9.10 21.21 10.72
C ASP A 4 -10.58 20.89 11.04
N ASP A 5 -11.03 19.65 10.85
CA ASP A 5 -12.19 19.21 11.60
C ASP A 5 -11.82 18.12 12.62
N PRO A 6 -11.68 18.44 13.91
CA PRO A 6 -11.27 17.50 14.94
C PRO A 6 -12.25 16.34 15.17
N GLN A 7 -13.30 16.21 14.36
CA GLN A 7 -14.31 15.16 14.46
C GLN A 7 -14.61 14.42 13.15
N GLY A 8 -13.89 14.71 12.05
CA GLY A 8 -14.15 14.12 10.73
C GLY A 8 -15.51 14.47 10.11
N LYS A 9 -16.18 15.49 10.63
CA LYS A 9 -17.53 15.88 10.16
C LYS A 9 -17.51 16.53 8.79
N ALA A 10 -16.45 17.27 8.48
CA ALA A 10 -16.31 17.91 7.18
C ALA A 10 -16.12 16.89 6.07
N GLU A 11 -15.39 15.81 6.32
CA GLU A 11 -15.21 14.69 5.39
C GLU A 11 -16.53 13.96 5.15
N ILE A 12 -17.32 13.73 6.21
CA ILE A 12 -18.65 13.10 6.12
C ILE A 12 -19.59 13.98 5.30
N LEU A 13 -19.68 15.27 5.60
CA LEU A 13 -20.52 16.21 4.84
C LEU A 13 -20.08 16.31 3.38
N THR A 14 -18.77 16.36 3.12
CA THR A 14 -18.21 16.37 1.76
C THR A 14 -18.59 15.10 1.01
N ALA A 15 -18.53 13.93 1.65
CA ALA A 15 -18.95 12.65 1.06
C ALA A 15 -20.43 12.67 0.69
N GLN A 16 -21.30 13.14 1.58
CA GLN A 16 -22.75 13.23 1.34
C GLN A 16 -23.07 14.18 0.18
N LEU A 17 -22.44 15.36 0.13
CA LEU A 17 -22.58 16.30 -0.98
C LEU A 17 -22.08 15.70 -2.31
N ALA A 18 -20.95 14.99 -2.29
CA ALA A 18 -20.42 14.32 -3.47
C ALA A 18 -21.34 13.20 -3.97
N ARG A 19 -21.99 12.44 -3.08
CA ARG A 19 -22.99 11.44 -3.44
C ARG A 19 -24.16 12.05 -4.20
N GLU A 20 -24.71 13.14 -3.69
CA GLU A 20 -25.81 13.85 -4.35
C GLU A 20 -25.40 14.45 -5.70
N ALA A 21 -24.18 14.99 -5.78
CA ALA A 21 -23.71 15.64 -7.00
C ALA A 21 -23.28 14.67 -8.09
N LEU A 22 -22.69 13.52 -7.72
CA LEU A 22 -22.04 12.59 -8.64
C LEU A 22 -22.80 11.27 -8.82
N GLY A 23 -23.83 11.02 -8.02
CA GLY A 23 -24.61 9.79 -8.07
C GLY A 23 -23.81 8.53 -7.70
N THR A 24 -22.79 8.66 -6.82
CA THR A 24 -21.96 7.54 -6.39
C THR A 24 -21.82 7.50 -4.87
N ASN A 25 -21.81 6.29 -4.31
CA ASN A 25 -21.51 6.05 -2.90
C ASN A 25 -20.08 5.52 -2.67
N LEU A 26 -19.24 5.44 -3.72
CA LEU A 26 -17.83 5.07 -3.60
C LEU A 26 -17.02 6.27 -3.15
N ILE A 27 -16.28 6.14 -2.04
CA ILE A 27 -15.48 7.22 -1.50
C ILE A 27 -14.09 6.75 -1.06
N LYS A 28 -13.06 7.49 -1.45
CA LYS A 28 -11.75 7.46 -0.79
C LYS A 28 -11.80 8.46 0.37
N LEU A 29 -11.70 7.94 1.59
CA LEU A 29 -11.76 8.74 2.81
C LEU A 29 -10.34 9.09 3.27
N GLU A 30 -10.08 10.38 3.43
CA GLU A 30 -8.83 10.90 4.01
C GLU A 30 -9.19 11.82 5.18
N VAL A 31 -8.71 11.52 6.38
CA VAL A 31 -8.77 12.39 7.56
C VAL A 31 -7.33 12.70 7.94
N ILE A 32 -6.88 13.91 7.63
CA ILE A 32 -5.48 14.31 7.82
C ILE A 32 -5.32 14.93 9.21
N GLY A 33 -4.33 14.43 9.95
CA GLY A 33 -4.05 14.90 11.32
C GLY A 33 -3.03 16.05 11.41
N ASP A 34 -2.22 16.23 10.38
CA ASP A 34 -1.18 17.27 10.36
C ASP A 34 -0.85 17.71 8.92
N ASP A 35 -0.92 19.01 8.66
CA ASP A 35 -0.76 19.60 7.33
C ASP A 35 0.64 19.46 6.72
N ARG A 36 1.66 19.32 7.54
CA ARG A 36 3.04 19.25 7.08
C ARG A 36 3.45 17.84 6.72
N THR A 37 2.94 16.86 7.47
CA THR A 37 3.29 15.45 7.28
C THR A 37 2.27 14.73 6.43
N LEU A 38 1.04 15.22 6.38
CA LEU A 38 -0.12 14.59 5.75
C LEU A 38 -0.36 13.16 6.27
N PHE A 39 0.01 12.89 7.52
CA PHE A 39 -0.34 11.64 8.18
C PHE A 39 -1.82 11.63 8.56
N PRO A 40 -2.47 10.46 8.47
CA PRO A 40 -3.86 10.32 8.85
C PRO A 40 -4.04 10.45 10.37
N ASP A 41 -5.12 11.15 10.79
CA ASP A 41 -5.66 11.02 12.14
C ASP A 41 -6.47 9.71 12.20
N VAL A 42 -5.86 8.67 12.69
CA VAL A 42 -6.44 7.32 12.71
C VAL A 42 -7.68 7.24 13.61
N GLU A 43 -7.71 7.99 14.72
CA GLU A 43 -8.85 7.95 15.62
C GLU A 43 -10.10 8.56 14.97
N GLN A 44 -9.96 9.70 14.32
CA GLN A 44 -11.05 10.34 13.59
C GLN A 44 -11.42 9.58 12.31
N LEU A 45 -10.42 9.03 11.61
CA LEU A 45 -10.63 8.19 10.44
C LEU A 45 -11.56 6.99 10.75
N VAL A 46 -11.29 6.27 11.84
CA VAL A 46 -12.09 5.12 12.27
C VAL A 46 -13.53 5.52 12.58
N LYS A 47 -13.73 6.67 13.24
CA LYS A 47 -15.06 7.20 13.55
C LYS A 47 -15.82 7.62 12.28
N ALA A 48 -15.19 8.37 11.40
CA ALA A 48 -15.78 8.82 10.14
C ALA A 48 -16.10 7.63 9.21
N ALA A 49 -15.20 6.64 9.10
CA ALA A 49 -15.43 5.43 8.33
C ALA A 49 -16.66 4.65 8.83
N ALA A 50 -16.80 4.49 10.16
CA ALA A 50 -17.96 3.81 10.74
C ALA A 50 -19.29 4.52 10.43
N GLU A 51 -19.29 5.84 10.43
CA GLU A 51 -20.48 6.63 10.09
C GLU A 51 -20.83 6.51 8.61
N LEU A 52 -19.84 6.66 7.72
CA LEU A 52 -20.05 6.56 6.28
C LEU A 52 -20.48 5.15 5.83
N VAL A 53 -19.91 4.09 6.42
CA VAL A 53 -20.33 2.70 6.13
C VAL A 53 -21.78 2.51 6.56
N ARG A 54 -22.18 2.98 7.74
CA ARG A 54 -23.58 2.92 8.21
C ARG A 54 -24.54 3.71 7.30
N ASP A 55 -24.06 4.79 6.70
CA ASP A 55 -24.78 5.62 5.72
C ASP A 55 -24.83 4.99 4.31
N GLY A 56 -24.26 3.80 4.13
CA GLY A 56 -24.30 3.04 2.88
C GLY A 56 -23.21 3.42 1.87
N PHE A 57 -22.15 4.10 2.30
CA PHE A 57 -20.99 4.34 1.45
C PHE A 57 -20.09 3.10 1.33
N VAL A 58 -19.44 2.96 0.18
CA VAL A 58 -18.36 2.03 -0.08
C VAL A 58 -17.05 2.77 0.23
N VAL A 59 -16.50 2.55 1.42
CA VAL A 59 -15.41 3.35 1.98
C VAL A 59 -14.04 2.70 1.73
N LEU A 60 -13.12 3.47 1.17
CA LEU A 60 -11.71 3.13 0.99
C LEU A 60 -10.86 4.13 1.81
N PRO A 61 -10.52 3.82 3.06
CA PRO A 61 -9.82 4.75 3.96
C PRO A 61 -8.31 4.80 3.69
N TYR A 62 -7.76 6.00 3.53
CA TYR A 62 -6.33 6.26 3.62
C TYR A 62 -5.89 6.18 5.09
N THR A 63 -4.90 5.35 5.38
CA THR A 63 -4.48 5.07 6.75
C THR A 63 -2.95 4.95 6.87
N ASN A 64 -2.46 4.85 8.11
CA ASN A 64 -1.09 4.44 8.37
C ASN A 64 -0.87 2.95 8.04
N ASP A 65 0.36 2.49 8.18
CA ASP A 65 0.76 1.10 7.96
C ASP A 65 0.61 0.18 9.19
N ASP A 66 -0.26 0.57 10.15
CA ASP A 66 -0.54 -0.23 11.34
C ASP A 66 -1.56 -1.35 11.04
N PRO A 67 -1.17 -2.64 11.20
CA PRO A 67 -2.07 -3.76 10.96
C PRO A 67 -3.30 -3.79 11.88
N ILE A 68 -3.19 -3.27 13.09
CA ILE A 68 -4.33 -3.21 14.02
C ILE A 68 -5.37 -2.19 13.56
N THR A 69 -4.91 -1.07 13.01
CA THR A 69 -5.81 -0.09 12.38
C THR A 69 -6.52 -0.70 11.16
N ALA A 70 -5.79 -1.42 10.31
CA ALA A 70 -6.38 -2.12 9.17
C ALA A 70 -7.49 -3.11 9.59
N GLN A 71 -7.25 -3.90 10.64
CA GLN A 71 -8.25 -4.82 11.19
C GLN A 71 -9.49 -4.09 11.75
N LYS A 72 -9.30 -2.94 12.40
CA LYS A 72 -10.44 -2.11 12.85
C LYS A 72 -11.29 -1.63 11.68
N LEU A 73 -10.65 -1.18 10.59
CA LEU A 73 -11.33 -0.72 9.38
C LEU A 73 -12.07 -1.86 8.66
N GLU A 74 -11.50 -3.07 8.63
CA GLU A 74 -12.21 -4.27 8.16
C GLU A 74 -13.44 -4.59 8.99
N ASN A 75 -13.31 -4.59 10.32
CA ASN A 75 -14.42 -4.87 11.24
C ASN A 75 -15.56 -3.84 11.14
N ILE A 76 -15.26 -2.61 10.75
CA ILE A 76 -16.25 -1.57 10.47
C ILE A 76 -17.04 -1.87 9.19
N GLY A 77 -16.45 -2.61 8.25
CA GLY A 77 -17.05 -2.92 6.95
C GLY A 77 -16.56 -2.03 5.81
N CYS A 78 -15.36 -1.46 5.92
CA CYS A 78 -14.71 -0.80 4.78
C CYS A 78 -14.52 -1.77 3.62
N ALA A 79 -14.45 -1.27 2.39
CA ALA A 79 -14.34 -2.09 1.18
C ALA A 79 -12.89 -2.42 0.80
N ALA A 80 -11.94 -1.66 1.29
CA ALA A 80 -10.50 -1.85 1.15
C ALA A 80 -9.80 -1.15 2.31
N VAL A 81 -8.48 -1.30 2.41
CA VAL A 81 -7.62 -0.42 3.22
C VAL A 81 -6.52 0.16 2.34
N MET A 82 -6.18 1.43 2.59
CA MET A 82 -5.21 2.15 1.76
C MET A 82 -4.05 2.67 2.63
N PRO A 83 -3.13 1.77 3.05
CA PRO A 83 -2.01 2.16 3.89
C PRO A 83 -0.98 2.99 3.11
N LEU A 84 -0.35 3.95 3.78
CA LEU A 84 0.81 4.65 3.22
C LEU A 84 2.05 3.74 3.22
N GLY A 85 2.88 3.84 2.18
CA GLY A 85 4.23 3.29 2.18
C GLY A 85 5.24 4.28 2.80
N ALA A 86 5.00 5.58 2.60
CA ALA A 86 5.71 6.73 3.14
C ALA A 86 4.81 7.97 3.01
N PRO A 87 5.17 9.12 3.59
CA PRO A 87 4.36 10.34 3.49
C PRO A 87 3.98 10.72 2.06
N ILE A 88 2.78 11.28 1.89
CA ILE A 88 2.26 11.71 0.58
C ILE A 88 3.29 12.61 -0.14
N GLY A 89 3.56 12.31 -1.39
CA GLY A 89 4.49 13.10 -2.23
C GLY A 89 5.97 12.94 -1.92
N SER A 90 6.33 12.14 -0.90
CA SER A 90 7.73 11.98 -0.49
C SER A 90 8.59 11.15 -1.46
N GLY A 91 7.98 10.25 -2.22
CA GLY A 91 8.71 9.34 -3.11
C GLY A 91 9.69 8.39 -2.41
N MET A 92 9.53 8.17 -1.11
CA MET A 92 10.47 7.39 -0.27
C MET A 92 10.27 5.87 -0.38
N GLY A 93 9.27 5.42 -1.12
CA GLY A 93 8.94 4.00 -1.31
C GLY A 93 8.30 3.35 -0.08
N ILE A 94 8.37 2.02 -0.02
CA ILE A 94 7.80 1.23 1.09
C ILE A 94 8.81 1.22 2.24
N ARG A 95 8.51 1.94 3.32
CA ARG A 95 9.43 2.09 4.46
C ARG A 95 9.32 0.92 5.45
N ASN A 96 8.16 0.33 5.58
CA ASN A 96 7.92 -0.77 6.50
C ASN A 96 7.23 -1.96 5.80
N PRO A 97 7.96 -2.75 5.01
CA PRO A 97 7.39 -3.90 4.31
C PRO A 97 6.86 -4.97 5.26
N GLN A 98 7.41 -5.06 6.48
CA GLN A 98 6.97 -6.04 7.48
C GLN A 98 5.52 -5.83 7.89
N ASN A 99 5.10 -4.58 8.09
CA ASN A 99 3.72 -4.28 8.47
C ASN A 99 2.74 -4.65 7.36
N LEU A 100 3.10 -4.43 6.08
CA LEU A 100 2.25 -4.83 4.95
C LEU A 100 2.08 -6.36 4.86
N LEU A 101 3.14 -7.13 5.15
CA LEU A 101 3.04 -8.59 5.24
C LEU A 101 2.10 -9.03 6.37
N ILE A 102 2.27 -8.46 7.57
CA ILE A 102 1.40 -8.75 8.72
C ILE A 102 -0.05 -8.35 8.40
N MET A 103 -0.25 -7.17 7.80
CA MET A 103 -1.56 -6.71 7.38
C MET A 103 -2.22 -7.71 6.42
N ARG A 104 -1.47 -8.22 5.43
CA ARG A 104 -1.98 -9.22 4.47
C ARG A 104 -2.38 -10.54 5.14
N GLU A 105 -1.71 -10.92 6.22
CA GLU A 105 -2.07 -12.12 6.99
C GLU A 105 -3.29 -11.90 7.88
N MET A 106 -3.49 -10.67 8.38
CA MET A 106 -4.52 -10.36 9.36
C MET A 106 -5.89 -10.00 8.76
N ILE A 107 -5.92 -9.46 7.53
CA ILE A 107 -7.16 -8.99 6.91
C ILE A 107 -7.40 -9.64 5.55
N SER A 108 -8.67 -9.77 5.19
CA SER A 108 -9.12 -10.30 3.89
C SER A 108 -9.40 -9.22 2.85
N LEU A 109 -9.54 -7.97 3.28
CA LEU A 109 -9.82 -6.84 2.39
C LEU A 109 -8.69 -6.59 1.38
N PRO A 110 -9.00 -6.01 0.23
CA PRO A 110 -7.98 -5.46 -0.66
C PRO A 110 -7.10 -4.44 0.05
N ILE A 111 -5.77 -4.57 -0.14
CA ILE A 111 -4.76 -3.64 0.36
C ILE A 111 -4.22 -2.85 -0.83
N ILE A 112 -4.43 -1.54 -0.83
CA ILE A 112 -3.97 -0.65 -1.91
C ILE A 112 -2.97 0.33 -1.29
N VAL A 113 -1.68 0.17 -1.57
CA VAL A 113 -0.68 1.12 -1.07
C VAL A 113 -0.92 2.49 -1.68
N ASP A 114 -1.17 3.48 -0.82
CA ASP A 114 -1.54 4.84 -1.21
C ASP A 114 -0.61 5.85 -0.57
N ALA A 115 0.30 6.36 -1.28
CA ALA A 115 1.32 7.33 -0.91
C ALA A 115 2.74 6.76 -0.75
N GLY A 116 3.70 7.63 -0.98
CA GLY A 116 5.11 7.33 -0.82
C GLY A 116 5.76 6.60 -2.00
N VAL A 117 4.99 5.97 -2.89
CA VAL A 117 5.54 5.33 -4.09
C VAL A 117 6.25 6.36 -4.95
N GLY A 118 7.53 6.16 -5.23
CA GLY A 118 8.37 7.08 -5.99
C GLY A 118 8.77 6.55 -7.38
N THR A 119 8.85 5.23 -7.54
CA THR A 119 9.28 4.61 -8.80
C THR A 119 8.70 3.21 -8.98
N ALA A 120 8.88 2.62 -10.16
CA ALA A 120 8.33 1.32 -10.53
C ALA A 120 8.77 0.16 -9.61
N SER A 121 9.97 0.21 -9.04
CA SER A 121 10.44 -0.79 -8.07
C SER A 121 9.63 -0.78 -6.77
N ASP A 122 9.18 0.39 -6.32
CA ASP A 122 8.34 0.49 -5.12
C ASP A 122 6.95 -0.12 -5.38
N ALA A 123 6.39 0.14 -6.57
CA ALA A 123 5.14 -0.46 -7.00
C ALA A 123 5.26 -1.99 -7.12
N ALA A 124 6.36 -2.50 -7.72
CA ALA A 124 6.63 -3.92 -7.79
C ALA A 124 6.73 -4.55 -6.40
N LEU A 125 7.47 -3.93 -5.48
CA LEU A 125 7.62 -4.39 -4.11
C LEU A 125 6.27 -4.48 -3.38
N ALA A 126 5.40 -3.47 -3.50
CA ALA A 126 4.07 -3.51 -2.90
C ALA A 126 3.27 -4.75 -3.34
N LEU A 127 3.28 -5.05 -4.65
CA LEU A 127 2.58 -6.21 -5.20
C LEU A 127 3.26 -7.55 -4.83
N GLU A 128 4.60 -7.59 -4.71
CA GLU A 128 5.34 -8.76 -4.22
C GLU A 128 5.05 -9.08 -2.75
N LEU A 129 4.74 -8.07 -1.95
CA LEU A 129 4.31 -8.21 -0.55
C LEU A 129 2.87 -8.70 -0.41
N GLY A 130 2.13 -8.84 -1.52
CA GLY A 130 0.75 -9.32 -1.53
C GLY A 130 -0.30 -8.22 -1.47
N CYS A 131 0.09 -6.95 -1.63
CA CYS A 131 -0.89 -5.89 -1.83
C CYS A 131 -1.60 -6.06 -3.18
N ASP A 132 -2.85 -5.62 -3.25
CA ASP A 132 -3.73 -5.81 -4.41
C ASP A 132 -3.58 -4.68 -5.44
N GLY A 133 -3.04 -3.54 -5.00
CA GLY A 133 -2.82 -2.39 -5.87
C GLY A 133 -1.93 -1.32 -5.27
N VAL A 134 -1.65 -0.32 -6.11
CA VAL A 134 -1.03 0.94 -5.69
C VAL A 134 -1.85 2.10 -6.26
N LEU A 135 -2.07 3.14 -5.46
CA LEU A 135 -2.59 4.40 -5.91
C LEU A 135 -1.45 5.41 -5.93
N LEU A 136 -1.24 6.08 -7.04
CA LEU A 136 -0.13 7.00 -7.22
C LEU A 136 -0.52 8.16 -8.14
N ASN A 137 0.04 9.32 -7.84
CA ASN A 137 -0.11 10.52 -8.66
C ASN A 137 1.26 11.22 -8.84
N THR A 138 1.82 11.76 -7.77
CA THR A 138 3.03 12.59 -7.77
C THR A 138 4.22 11.87 -8.40
N ALA A 139 4.38 10.57 -8.18
CA ALA A 139 5.44 9.78 -8.77
C ALA A 139 5.44 9.81 -10.31
N VAL A 140 4.26 9.92 -10.92
CA VAL A 140 4.11 10.04 -12.37
C VAL A 140 4.14 11.51 -12.79
N ALA A 141 3.29 12.35 -12.19
CA ALA A 141 3.13 13.74 -12.58
C ALA A 141 4.42 14.57 -12.37
N GLY A 142 5.15 14.31 -11.29
CA GLY A 142 6.42 14.96 -10.96
C GLY A 142 7.66 14.34 -11.61
N ALA A 143 7.52 13.24 -12.36
CA ALA A 143 8.65 12.62 -13.03
C ALA A 143 9.16 13.49 -14.20
N ARG A 144 10.46 13.41 -14.46
CA ARG A 144 11.08 14.10 -15.61
C ARG A 144 10.42 13.73 -16.96
N HIS A 145 9.95 12.49 -17.08
CA HIS A 145 9.25 11.96 -18.25
C HIS A 145 7.98 11.21 -17.81
N PRO A 146 6.86 11.91 -17.55
CA PRO A 146 5.65 11.32 -16.95
C PRO A 146 5.09 10.11 -17.70
N VAL A 147 5.05 10.16 -19.04
CA VAL A 147 4.54 9.05 -19.87
C VAL A 147 5.41 7.81 -19.73
N GLN A 148 6.74 7.97 -19.68
CA GLN A 148 7.64 6.83 -19.44
C GLN A 148 7.48 6.28 -18.05
N MET A 149 7.35 7.14 -17.03
CA MET A 149 7.12 6.70 -15.65
C MET A 149 5.80 5.97 -15.52
N ALA A 150 4.72 6.44 -16.13
CA ALA A 150 3.43 5.72 -16.14
C ALA A 150 3.55 4.32 -16.75
N ARG A 151 4.30 4.19 -17.86
CA ARG A 151 4.60 2.87 -18.47
C ARG A 151 5.43 2.00 -17.54
N ALA A 152 6.45 2.55 -16.89
CA ALA A 152 7.29 1.82 -15.94
C ALA A 152 6.48 1.34 -14.73
N MET A 153 5.61 2.20 -14.17
CA MET A 153 4.71 1.84 -13.06
C MET A 153 3.79 0.68 -13.46
N ARG A 154 3.16 0.74 -14.63
CA ARG A 154 2.32 -0.36 -15.13
C ARG A 154 3.07 -1.68 -15.22
N LEU A 155 4.32 -1.65 -15.72
CA LEU A 155 5.16 -2.84 -15.82
C LEU A 155 5.61 -3.33 -14.43
N GLY A 156 5.94 -2.42 -13.51
CA GLY A 156 6.29 -2.73 -12.12
C GLY A 156 5.16 -3.44 -11.39
N VAL A 157 3.94 -2.92 -11.48
CA VAL A 157 2.73 -3.54 -10.91
C VAL A 157 2.53 -4.95 -11.48
N ALA A 158 2.60 -5.11 -12.81
CA ALA A 158 2.45 -6.41 -13.45
C ALA A 158 3.52 -7.40 -13.01
N ALA A 159 4.79 -6.98 -12.98
CA ALA A 159 5.91 -7.81 -12.56
C ALA A 159 5.79 -8.26 -11.10
N GLY A 160 5.49 -7.33 -10.19
CA GLY A 160 5.31 -7.64 -8.77
C GLY A 160 4.16 -8.61 -8.52
N ARG A 161 3.02 -8.42 -9.20
CA ARG A 161 1.88 -9.35 -9.09
C ARG A 161 2.22 -10.75 -9.61
N LEU A 162 2.89 -10.85 -10.74
CA LEU A 162 3.34 -12.13 -11.29
C LEU A 162 4.33 -12.83 -10.36
N ALA A 163 5.28 -12.09 -9.78
CA ALA A 163 6.24 -12.63 -8.82
C ALA A 163 5.56 -13.16 -7.55
N TYR A 164 4.58 -12.43 -7.02
CA TYR A 164 3.76 -12.88 -5.88
C TYR A 164 3.03 -14.18 -6.18
N LEU A 165 2.35 -14.25 -7.33
CA LEU A 165 1.58 -15.43 -7.73
C LEU A 165 2.48 -16.66 -8.06
N ALA A 166 3.68 -16.42 -8.61
CA ALA A 166 4.65 -17.47 -8.88
C ALA A 166 5.24 -18.07 -7.59
N GLY A 167 5.26 -17.31 -6.53
CA GLY A 167 5.88 -17.71 -5.27
C GLY A 167 7.41 -17.56 -5.31
N ARG A 168 7.94 -16.93 -4.30
CA ARG A 168 9.37 -16.70 -4.16
C ARG A 168 10.09 -17.94 -3.66
N ILE A 169 11.31 -18.22 -4.14
CA ILE A 169 12.17 -19.22 -3.50
C ILE A 169 12.49 -18.83 -2.04
N PRO A 170 12.61 -19.80 -1.10
CA PRO A 170 12.97 -19.53 0.28
C PRO A 170 14.28 -18.74 0.39
N ARG A 171 14.31 -17.75 1.28
CA ARG A 171 15.57 -17.10 1.67
C ARG A 171 16.41 -18.09 2.47
N LYS A 172 17.72 -18.18 2.16
CA LYS A 172 18.66 -19.06 2.85
C LYS A 172 19.84 -18.24 3.33
N LEU A 173 20.37 -18.60 4.50
CA LEU A 173 21.57 -17.99 5.05
C LEU A 173 22.83 -18.37 4.23
N TYR A 174 22.88 -19.63 3.77
CA TYR A 174 24.01 -20.16 3.00
C TYR A 174 23.64 -20.39 1.54
N ALA A 175 24.67 -20.30 0.69
CA ALA A 175 24.52 -20.61 -0.74
C ALA A 175 24.07 -22.05 -0.98
N THR A 176 23.30 -22.24 -2.07
CA THR A 176 23.00 -23.57 -2.63
C THR A 176 23.48 -23.55 -4.06
N ALA A 177 24.35 -24.50 -4.43
CA ALA A 177 24.83 -24.62 -5.79
C ALA A 177 23.65 -24.82 -6.77
N SER A 178 23.60 -24.05 -7.85
CA SER A 178 22.61 -24.16 -8.91
C SER A 178 23.02 -25.18 -9.99
N SER A 179 24.32 -25.53 -10.03
CA SER A 179 24.86 -26.53 -10.95
C SER A 179 25.24 -27.82 -10.21
N PRO A 180 25.16 -29.00 -10.85
CA PRO A 180 25.63 -30.24 -10.24
C PRO A 180 27.10 -30.14 -9.84
N MET A 181 27.42 -30.48 -8.60
CA MET A 181 28.79 -30.46 -8.05
C MET A 181 29.51 -31.79 -8.28
N GLY A 182 28.82 -32.82 -8.75
CA GLY A 182 29.42 -34.13 -9.08
C GLY A 182 30.36 -34.04 -10.29
N GLY A 183 31.57 -34.56 -10.17
CA GLY A 183 32.58 -34.55 -11.23
C GLY A 183 33.54 -33.37 -11.21
N LEU A 184 33.47 -32.45 -10.25
CA LEU A 184 34.51 -31.46 -10.06
C LEU A 184 35.74 -32.10 -9.43
N MET A 185 36.96 -31.90 -10.06
CA MET A 185 38.20 -32.30 -9.46
C MET A 185 38.44 -31.48 -8.18
N THR A 186 38.37 -32.14 -7.02
CA THR A 186 38.76 -31.52 -5.77
C THR A 186 40.28 -31.49 -5.76
N HIS A 187 40.90 -30.30 -5.72
CA HIS A 187 42.31 -30.17 -5.32
C HIS A 187 42.40 -30.59 -3.85
N GLU A 188 42.86 -31.79 -3.60
CA GLU A 188 43.39 -32.18 -2.28
C GLU A 188 44.56 -31.24 -1.97
N THR A 189 44.33 -30.19 -1.15
CA THR A 189 45.42 -29.50 -0.51
C THR A 189 45.94 -30.43 0.56
N GLY A 190 46.99 -31.22 0.21
CA GLY A 190 47.75 -31.98 1.17
C GLY A 190 48.28 -31.03 2.25
N ARG A 191 47.71 -31.15 3.45
CA ARG A 191 48.38 -30.65 4.65
C ARG A 191 49.46 -31.66 5.03
N ALA A 192 50.74 -31.30 4.81
CA ALA A 192 51.88 -31.88 5.50
C ALA A 192 51.93 -31.35 6.92
#